data_214a4defc4d911fac0605b4928d3fa5f
#
_entry.id   214a4defc4d911fac0605b4928d3fa5f
#
_cell.length_a   1.000
_cell.length_b   1.000
_cell.length_c   1.000
_cell.angle_alpha   90.00
_cell.angle_beta   90.00
_cell.angle_gamma   90.00
#
_symmetry.space_group_name_H-M   'P 1'
#
loop_
_entity.id
_entity.type
_entity.pdbx_description
1 polymer ?
#
loop_
_entity_poly.entity_id
_entity_poly.type
_entity_poly.pdbx_seq_one_letter_code
_entity_poly.pdbx_strand_id
1 'polypeptide(L)'
;MRNSLSKQICLSLLLILLLALAAAARQQPGSNETTALVNVTVIDGNGGPPQPKMTVVISGEHIAEILPAGKKLPAGAAAIDLSGYYVIPGLIDSHVHLGAGQTREASARMLRFALLGGITTVRDMGGDAIALRELAKAAGDRETLSPRIYFCAMMGGPTFFSDPRVQASTHGMTAGDTAWLRAITPETDIAKAVADAKSTGATGIKIYADLPAGLVSKISAEAHRQGLKVWSHATIFPARPSDAVAAGVNSLSHSAYLVWEGVGRVPDSYRARLGADYESVPVRSDAITALLARMKEKGTILDATLYVFNNFTRAPHPPPGVRDVKLMVSWSFEVTGRARELGVKVAAGTDSVGAPGRDAMPNLHTELELLVTKCGFTPLEAITAATRTGAEALGVTDSYGTIARGKVADMVVLSADPGKDIRNTTKIVYVIKGGRLHKRP
;
A
#
# COMPACT_ATOMS: atom_id res chain seq x y z
N MET A 1 -71.34 17.16 8.25
CA MET A 1 -70.23 16.18 7.98
C MET A 1 -69.19 16.59 6.90
N ARG A 2 -69.50 17.53 5.99
CA ARG A 2 -68.53 17.98 4.94
C ARG A 2 -67.34 18.81 5.45
N ASN A 3 -67.42 19.54 6.57
CA ASN A 3 -66.36 20.42 7.08
C ASN A 3 -65.26 19.70 7.89
N SER A 4 -65.51 18.46 8.31
CA SER A 4 -64.47 17.69 9.08
C SER A 4 -63.44 17.03 8.14
N LEU A 5 -63.89 16.57 6.97
CA LEU A 5 -63.04 15.86 6.01
C LEU A 5 -62.04 16.80 5.34
N SER A 6 -62.44 18.04 5.02
CA SER A 6 -61.54 19.04 4.42
C SER A 6 -60.43 19.50 5.37
N LYS A 7 -60.73 19.61 6.68
CA LYS A 7 -59.72 19.94 7.70
C LYS A 7 -58.69 18.83 7.91
N GLN A 8 -59.12 17.57 7.86
CA GLN A 8 -58.22 16.43 7.99
C GLN A 8 -57.30 16.30 6.77
N ILE A 9 -57.79 16.53 5.56
CA ILE A 9 -57.02 16.51 4.33
C ILE A 9 -55.97 17.65 4.33
N CYS A 10 -56.34 18.86 4.74
CA CYS A 10 -55.40 19.98 4.87
C CYS A 10 -54.33 19.74 5.92
N LEU A 11 -54.67 19.12 7.06
CA LEU A 11 -53.69 18.80 8.11
C LEU A 11 -52.70 17.71 7.66
N SER A 12 -53.20 16.70 6.92
CA SER A 12 -52.35 15.63 6.37
C SER A 12 -51.40 16.15 5.29
N LEU A 13 -51.84 17.06 4.44
CA LEU A 13 -51.01 17.70 3.41
C LEU A 13 -49.95 18.61 4.04
N LEU A 14 -50.28 19.34 5.12
CA LEU A 14 -49.35 20.18 5.86
C LEU A 14 -48.28 19.33 6.57
N LEU A 15 -48.69 18.18 7.12
CA LEU A 15 -47.74 17.23 7.77
C LEU A 15 -46.78 16.58 6.76
N ILE A 16 -47.28 16.22 5.57
CA ILE A 16 -46.45 15.67 4.49
C ILE A 16 -45.48 16.74 3.96
N LEU A 17 -45.93 18.00 3.85
CA LEU A 17 -45.07 19.12 3.43
C LEU A 17 -43.99 19.42 4.46
N LEU A 18 -44.30 19.37 5.75
CA LEU A 18 -43.35 19.53 6.85
C LEU A 18 -42.36 18.36 6.94
N LEU A 19 -42.79 17.14 6.67
CA LEU A 19 -41.91 15.96 6.58
C LEU A 19 -41.03 16.02 5.35
N ALA A 20 -41.53 16.52 4.21
CA ALA A 20 -40.72 16.74 3.01
C ALA A 20 -39.69 17.86 3.19
N LEU A 21 -40.04 18.95 3.90
CA LEU A 21 -39.13 20.03 4.27
C LEU A 21 -38.08 19.58 5.31
N ALA A 22 -38.46 18.71 6.26
CA ALA A 22 -37.51 18.10 7.20
C ALA A 22 -36.59 17.06 6.54
N ALA A 23 -37.05 16.36 5.50
CA ALA A 23 -36.23 15.47 4.69
C ALA A 23 -35.26 16.24 3.78
N ALA A 24 -35.71 17.36 3.21
CA ALA A 24 -34.87 18.28 2.44
C ALA A 24 -33.82 18.97 3.32
N ALA A 25 -34.13 19.26 4.59
CA ALA A 25 -33.18 19.81 5.57
C ALA A 25 -32.18 18.77 6.08
N ARG A 26 -32.37 17.46 5.79
CA ARG A 26 -31.42 16.36 6.06
C ARG A 26 -30.54 15.97 4.87
N GLN A 27 -30.70 16.58 3.72
CA GLN A 27 -29.60 16.64 2.78
C GLN A 27 -28.58 17.63 3.39
N GLN A 28 -27.65 17.08 4.17
CA GLN A 28 -26.40 17.80 4.40
C GLN A 28 -25.85 18.13 3.01
N PRO A 29 -25.70 19.42 2.65
CA PRO A 29 -24.90 19.75 1.50
C PRO A 29 -23.57 19.07 1.77
N GLY A 30 -23.10 18.24 0.85
CA GLY A 30 -21.69 17.84 0.86
C GLY A 30 -20.93 19.14 0.99
N SER A 31 -20.32 19.37 2.14
CA SER A 31 -19.63 20.63 2.42
C SER A 31 -18.55 20.77 1.36
N ASN A 32 -18.76 21.61 0.37
CA ASN A 32 -17.71 22.17 -0.48
C ASN A 32 -16.85 23.09 0.37
N GLU A 33 -16.45 22.64 1.56
CA GLU A 33 -15.50 23.35 2.40
C GLU A 33 -14.21 23.41 1.62
N THR A 34 -13.84 24.61 1.25
CA THR A 34 -12.58 24.87 0.59
C THR A 34 -11.57 25.25 1.67
N THR A 35 -10.50 24.48 1.78
CA THR A 35 -9.37 24.74 2.67
C THR A 35 -8.14 25.11 1.84
N ALA A 36 -7.42 26.16 2.24
CA ALA A 36 -6.17 26.57 1.62
C ALA A 36 -5.01 26.42 2.60
N LEU A 37 -4.07 25.54 2.31
CA LEU A 37 -2.80 25.43 3.02
C LEU A 37 -1.85 26.47 2.43
N VAL A 38 -1.62 27.58 3.13
CA VAL A 38 -0.85 28.71 2.59
C VAL A 38 0.58 28.74 3.10
N ASN A 39 1.49 29.30 2.30
CA ASN A 39 2.92 29.51 2.62
C ASN A 39 3.73 28.22 2.88
N VAL A 40 3.23 27.07 2.45
CA VAL A 40 3.85 25.75 2.70
C VAL A 40 4.93 25.45 1.66
N THR A 41 5.94 24.64 2.04
CA THR A 41 6.86 24.04 1.07
C THR A 41 6.26 22.71 0.58
N VAL A 42 6.01 22.60 -0.72
CA VAL A 42 5.45 21.39 -1.36
C VAL A 42 6.58 20.49 -1.86
N ILE A 43 6.55 19.22 -1.46
CA ILE A 43 7.31 18.11 -2.05
C ILE A 43 6.29 17.21 -2.72
N ASP A 44 6.19 17.30 -4.02
CA ASP A 44 5.03 16.77 -4.78
C ASP A 44 5.01 15.25 -4.98
N GLY A 45 6.08 14.54 -4.60
CA GLY A 45 6.21 13.09 -4.76
C GLY A 45 6.77 12.65 -6.12
N ASN A 46 7.10 13.58 -7.02
CA ASN A 46 7.70 13.26 -8.33
C ASN A 46 9.23 13.14 -8.31
N GLY A 47 9.86 13.38 -7.15
CA GLY A 47 11.32 13.34 -7.00
C GLY A 47 12.01 14.65 -7.40
N GLY A 48 11.24 15.68 -7.78
CA GLY A 48 11.75 17.03 -8.03
C GLY A 48 12.11 17.80 -6.76
N PRO A 49 12.76 18.98 -6.90
CA PRO A 49 13.13 19.79 -5.74
C PRO A 49 11.89 20.32 -4.99
N PRO A 50 12.00 20.55 -3.66
CA PRO A 50 10.94 21.17 -2.88
C PRO A 50 10.55 22.55 -3.43
N GLN A 51 9.26 22.84 -3.49
CA GLN A 51 8.68 24.10 -3.99
C GLN A 51 8.26 24.96 -2.80
N PRO A 52 9.04 25.98 -2.40
CA PRO A 52 8.72 26.80 -1.23
C PRO A 52 7.61 27.82 -1.54
N LYS A 53 6.96 28.30 -0.47
CA LYS A 53 5.96 29.37 -0.53
C LYS A 53 4.83 29.07 -1.51
N MET A 54 4.26 27.88 -1.40
CA MET A 54 3.11 27.45 -2.21
C MET A 54 1.82 27.54 -1.41
N THR A 55 0.71 27.55 -2.12
CA THR A 55 -0.64 27.40 -1.58
C THR A 55 -1.27 26.17 -2.23
N VAL A 56 -1.73 25.22 -1.41
CA VAL A 56 -2.50 24.06 -1.87
C VAL A 56 -3.96 24.27 -1.50
N VAL A 57 -4.82 24.40 -2.50
CA VAL A 57 -6.27 24.57 -2.33
C VAL A 57 -6.94 23.21 -2.42
N ILE A 58 -7.68 22.86 -1.38
CA ILE A 58 -8.46 21.61 -1.27
C ILE A 58 -9.94 21.98 -1.37
N SER A 59 -10.67 21.35 -2.27
CA SER A 59 -12.13 21.49 -2.38
C SER A 59 -12.78 20.10 -2.27
N GLY A 60 -13.54 19.90 -1.22
CA GLY A 60 -14.08 18.58 -0.89
C GLY A 60 -12.94 17.58 -0.66
N GLU A 61 -12.88 16.54 -1.47
CA GLU A 61 -11.86 15.49 -1.36
C GLU A 61 -10.62 15.71 -2.24
N HIS A 62 -10.60 16.75 -3.09
CA HIS A 62 -9.61 16.87 -4.15
C HIS A 62 -8.75 18.12 -4.01
N ILE A 63 -7.54 18.03 -4.52
CA ILE A 63 -6.65 19.17 -4.73
C ILE A 63 -7.21 19.96 -5.91
N ALA A 64 -7.79 21.12 -5.63
CA ALA A 64 -8.38 21.97 -6.66
C ALA A 64 -7.30 22.75 -7.41
N GLU A 65 -6.34 23.34 -6.67
CA GLU A 65 -5.28 24.16 -7.23
C GLU A 65 -3.99 24.08 -6.41
N ILE A 66 -2.87 24.34 -7.06
CA ILE A 66 -1.56 24.55 -6.42
C ILE A 66 -1.02 25.87 -6.98
N LEU A 67 -0.85 26.87 -6.13
CA LEU A 67 -0.55 28.23 -6.52
C LEU A 67 0.71 28.74 -5.79
N PRO A 68 1.49 29.65 -6.38
CA PRO A 68 2.46 30.43 -5.61
C PRO A 68 1.78 31.24 -4.50
N ALA A 69 2.45 31.45 -3.37
CA ALA A 69 1.92 32.26 -2.28
C ALA A 69 1.58 33.69 -2.75
N GLY A 70 0.60 34.31 -2.09
CA GLY A 70 0.13 35.65 -2.42
C GLY A 70 -0.90 35.74 -3.55
N LYS A 71 -1.26 34.62 -4.18
CA LYS A 71 -2.40 34.58 -5.10
C LYS A 71 -3.72 34.66 -4.35
N LYS A 72 -4.73 35.29 -4.97
CA LYS A 72 -6.07 35.39 -4.39
C LYS A 72 -6.67 33.99 -4.18
N LEU A 73 -7.11 33.75 -2.96
CA LEU A 73 -7.80 32.50 -2.61
C LEU A 73 -9.23 32.47 -3.15
N PRO A 74 -9.81 31.28 -3.39
CA PRO A 74 -11.23 31.15 -3.66
C PRO A 74 -12.06 31.77 -2.55
N ALA A 75 -13.22 32.36 -2.90
CA ALA A 75 -14.12 32.97 -1.92
C ALA A 75 -14.59 31.92 -0.92
N GLY A 76 -14.57 32.25 0.38
CA GLY A 76 -14.97 31.36 1.47
C GLY A 76 -13.95 30.28 1.85
N ALA A 77 -12.76 30.27 1.25
CA ALA A 77 -11.72 29.31 1.62
C ALA A 77 -11.18 29.58 3.03
N ALA A 78 -11.17 28.55 3.88
CA ALA A 78 -10.51 28.60 5.18
C ALA A 78 -8.99 28.50 4.99
N ALA A 79 -8.26 29.54 5.32
CA ALA A 79 -6.80 29.56 5.19
C ALA A 79 -6.12 29.03 6.45
N ILE A 80 -5.18 28.10 6.26
CA ILE A 80 -4.29 27.59 7.31
C ILE A 80 -2.87 27.99 6.93
N ASP A 81 -2.26 28.87 7.72
CA ASP A 81 -0.87 29.28 7.50
C ASP A 81 0.09 28.18 7.96
N LEU A 82 0.87 27.68 7.02
CA LEU A 82 1.88 26.65 7.21
C LEU A 82 3.28 27.17 6.86
N SER A 83 3.55 28.45 7.17
CA SER A 83 4.90 29.02 7.04
C SER A 83 5.93 28.20 7.80
N GLY A 84 6.99 27.76 7.10
CA GLY A 84 8.04 26.92 7.69
C GLY A 84 7.73 25.42 7.73
N TYR A 85 6.53 25.00 7.30
CA TYR A 85 6.14 23.60 7.22
C TYR A 85 6.32 23.03 5.80
N TYR A 86 6.29 21.71 5.73
CA TYR A 86 6.44 20.92 4.51
C TYR A 86 5.19 20.07 4.30
N VAL A 87 4.79 19.90 3.07
CA VAL A 87 3.72 18.97 2.71
C VAL A 87 4.24 17.95 1.70
N ILE A 88 4.00 16.67 1.98
CA ILE A 88 4.30 15.53 1.11
C ILE A 88 2.99 14.81 0.78
N PRO A 89 2.92 13.99 -0.29
CA PRO A 89 1.78 13.10 -0.50
C PRO A 89 1.59 12.17 0.70
N GLY A 90 0.37 11.72 0.93
CA GLY A 90 0.10 10.68 1.90
C GLY A 90 0.94 9.43 1.61
N LEU A 91 1.56 8.88 2.65
CA LEU A 91 2.43 7.72 2.52
C LEU A 91 1.60 6.47 2.19
N ILE A 92 2.20 5.59 1.40
CA ILE A 92 1.66 4.30 0.99
C ILE A 92 2.57 3.19 1.50
N ASP A 93 2.07 2.34 2.38
CA ASP A 93 2.75 1.10 2.74
C ASP A 93 2.34 0.00 1.77
N SER A 94 3.26 -0.37 0.89
CA SER A 94 2.99 -1.28 -0.22
C SER A 94 2.95 -2.76 0.17
N HIS A 95 3.18 -3.09 1.46
CA HIS A 95 3.17 -4.47 1.92
C HIS A 95 2.81 -4.56 3.41
N VAL A 96 1.59 -4.94 3.70
CA VAL A 96 1.13 -5.20 5.07
C VAL A 96 0.30 -6.48 5.13
N HIS A 97 0.02 -6.96 6.34
CA HIS A 97 -0.88 -8.07 6.65
C HIS A 97 -1.82 -7.66 7.78
N LEU A 98 -3.06 -7.30 7.46
CA LEU A 98 -4.06 -6.75 8.38
C LEU A 98 -5.09 -7.80 8.81
N GLY A 99 -5.34 -8.79 7.97
CA GLY A 99 -6.46 -9.73 8.10
C GLY A 99 -6.09 -11.10 8.68
N ALA A 100 -4.85 -11.30 9.14
CA ALA A 100 -4.40 -12.61 9.62
C ALA A 100 -4.71 -12.79 11.11
N GLY A 101 -5.88 -13.36 11.45
CA GLY A 101 -6.21 -13.79 12.82
C GLY A 101 -6.39 -12.68 13.86
N GLN A 102 -6.57 -11.42 13.43
CA GLN A 102 -6.75 -10.28 14.35
C GLN A 102 -8.25 -10.01 14.58
N THR A 103 -8.58 -9.51 15.77
CA THR A 103 -9.92 -8.98 16.02
C THR A 103 -10.13 -7.68 15.25
N ARG A 104 -11.40 -7.36 14.94
CA ARG A 104 -11.77 -6.11 14.25
C ARG A 104 -11.27 -4.88 15.00
N GLU A 105 -11.35 -4.89 16.34
CA GLU A 105 -10.88 -3.78 17.18
C GLU A 105 -9.36 -3.63 17.14
N ALA A 106 -8.61 -4.72 17.12
CA ALA A 106 -7.16 -4.69 16.98
C ALA A 106 -6.75 -4.13 15.62
N SER A 107 -7.41 -4.57 14.54
CA SER A 107 -7.20 -4.03 13.19
C SER A 107 -7.54 -2.54 13.12
N ALA A 108 -8.66 -2.10 13.71
CA ALA A 108 -9.05 -0.69 13.74
C ALA A 108 -8.03 0.18 14.48
N ARG A 109 -7.51 -0.30 15.64
CA ARG A 109 -6.44 0.42 16.37
C ARG A 109 -5.16 0.54 15.55
N MET A 110 -4.76 -0.54 14.87
CA MET A 110 -3.58 -0.55 14.01
C MET A 110 -3.75 0.39 12.82
N LEU A 111 -4.91 0.40 12.16
CA LEU A 111 -5.22 1.27 11.04
C LEU A 111 -5.25 2.75 11.47
N ARG A 112 -5.86 3.06 12.62
CA ARG A 112 -5.79 4.41 13.19
C ARG A 112 -4.35 4.86 13.44
N PHE A 113 -3.52 3.99 14.00
CA PHE A 113 -2.11 4.25 14.22
C PHE A 113 -1.37 4.50 12.91
N ALA A 114 -1.61 3.68 11.88
CA ALA A 114 -1.05 3.86 10.56
C ALA A 114 -1.42 5.23 9.96
N LEU A 115 -2.72 5.60 9.96
CA LEU A 115 -3.18 6.87 9.43
C LEU A 115 -2.54 8.06 10.15
N LEU A 116 -2.60 8.08 11.48
CA LEU A 116 -2.01 9.18 12.27
C LEU A 116 -0.48 9.22 12.17
N GLY A 117 0.14 8.13 11.72
CA GLY A 117 1.54 8.05 11.32
C GLY A 117 1.81 8.42 9.86
N GLY A 118 0.87 9.06 9.18
CA GLY A 118 1.05 9.57 7.81
C GLY A 118 0.76 8.59 6.68
N ILE A 119 0.40 7.34 6.99
CA ILE A 119 0.06 6.33 5.98
C ILE A 119 -1.41 6.49 5.61
N THR A 120 -1.69 6.98 4.40
CA THR A 120 -3.06 7.19 3.92
C THR A 120 -3.60 6.02 3.08
N THR A 121 -2.70 5.13 2.65
CA THR A 121 -3.05 3.94 1.85
C THR A 121 -2.16 2.77 2.24
N VAL A 122 -2.73 1.57 2.31
CA VAL A 122 -2.01 0.32 2.53
C VAL A 122 -2.38 -0.73 1.49
N ARG A 123 -1.43 -1.63 1.17
CA ARG A 123 -1.66 -2.81 0.35
C ARG A 123 -1.49 -4.07 1.21
N ASP A 124 -2.60 -4.74 1.51
CA ASP A 124 -2.56 -6.04 2.18
C ASP A 124 -2.19 -7.14 1.18
N MET A 125 -1.12 -7.87 1.50
CA MET A 125 -0.51 -8.85 0.62
C MET A 125 -0.85 -10.29 0.97
N GLY A 126 -1.94 -10.49 1.70
CA GLY A 126 -2.54 -11.78 1.99
C GLY A 126 -3.18 -11.82 3.37
N GLY A 127 -4.46 -12.09 3.38
CA GLY A 127 -5.27 -12.18 4.59
C GLY A 127 -6.66 -12.74 4.28
N ASP A 128 -7.55 -12.66 5.25
CA ASP A 128 -8.97 -12.99 5.11
C ASP A 128 -9.67 -11.89 4.26
N ALA A 129 -9.98 -12.20 3.00
CA ALA A 129 -10.60 -11.22 2.10
C ALA A 129 -11.99 -10.77 2.54
N ILE A 130 -12.72 -11.58 3.33
CA ILE A 130 -14.03 -11.19 3.87
C ILE A 130 -13.82 -10.06 4.89
N ALA A 131 -12.91 -10.28 5.85
CA ALA A 131 -12.57 -9.28 6.85
C ALA A 131 -11.94 -8.02 6.20
N LEU A 132 -11.03 -8.19 5.23
CA LEU A 132 -10.38 -7.09 4.52
C LEU A 132 -11.37 -6.25 3.73
N ARG A 133 -12.37 -6.86 3.07
CA ARG A 133 -13.43 -6.14 2.37
C ARG A 133 -14.25 -5.26 3.31
N GLU A 134 -14.61 -5.77 4.49
CA GLU A 134 -15.35 -4.99 5.48
C GLU A 134 -14.50 -3.83 6.04
N LEU A 135 -13.20 -4.07 6.30
CA LEU A 135 -12.27 -3.02 6.72
C LEU A 135 -12.10 -1.97 5.62
N ALA A 136 -11.94 -2.39 4.36
CA ALA A 136 -11.78 -1.48 3.22
C ALA A 136 -13.05 -0.63 3.00
N LYS A 137 -14.25 -1.24 3.15
CA LYS A 137 -15.51 -0.51 3.10
C LYS A 137 -15.61 0.53 4.22
N ALA A 138 -15.28 0.16 5.45
CA ALA A 138 -15.26 1.09 6.58
C ALA A 138 -14.22 2.21 6.37
N ALA A 139 -13.05 1.89 5.84
CA ALA A 139 -12.00 2.86 5.51
C ALA A 139 -12.40 3.85 4.40
N GLY A 140 -13.38 3.52 3.58
CA GLY A 140 -13.97 4.42 2.59
C GLY A 140 -14.80 5.55 3.21
N ASP A 141 -15.27 5.38 4.43
CA ASP A 141 -15.92 6.45 5.18
C ASP A 141 -14.88 7.50 5.62
N ARG A 142 -15.15 8.76 5.33
CA ARG A 142 -14.26 9.90 5.65
C ARG A 142 -14.08 10.11 7.15
N GLU A 143 -15.05 9.71 7.98
CA GLU A 143 -14.99 9.83 9.44
C GLU A 143 -14.13 8.72 10.06
N THR A 144 -13.94 7.62 9.37
CA THR A 144 -13.14 6.50 9.86
C THR A 144 -11.66 6.81 9.79
N LEU A 145 -11.01 6.83 10.97
CA LEU A 145 -9.56 7.03 11.08
C LEU A 145 -8.79 5.77 10.64
N SER A 146 -8.72 5.58 9.33
CA SER A 146 -8.06 4.44 8.68
C SER A 146 -7.45 4.86 7.36
N PRO A 147 -6.28 4.33 6.94
CA PRO A 147 -5.84 4.42 5.56
C PRO A 147 -6.82 3.69 4.64
N ARG A 148 -6.79 3.99 3.34
CA ARG A 148 -7.44 3.16 2.31
C ARG A 148 -6.77 1.81 2.26
N ILE A 149 -7.55 0.76 2.05
CA ILE A 149 -7.06 -0.61 2.04
C ILE A 149 -7.29 -1.21 0.65
N TYR A 150 -6.20 -1.56 -0.01
CA TYR A 150 -6.17 -2.41 -1.18
C TYR A 150 -5.67 -3.78 -0.76
N PHE A 151 -6.23 -4.85 -1.29
CA PHE A 151 -5.85 -6.20 -0.88
C PHE A 151 -5.86 -7.18 -2.04
N CYS A 152 -5.13 -8.28 -1.87
CA CYS A 152 -5.04 -9.34 -2.86
C CYS A 152 -5.89 -10.55 -2.50
N ALA A 153 -6.21 -11.36 -3.52
CA ALA A 153 -6.44 -12.78 -3.37
C ALA A 153 -5.12 -13.53 -3.65
N MET A 154 -4.88 -14.61 -2.92
CA MET A 154 -3.63 -15.35 -2.95
C MET A 154 -3.80 -16.66 -3.74
N MET A 155 -2.86 -16.92 -4.67
CA MET A 155 -2.78 -18.16 -5.45
C MET A 155 -1.42 -18.82 -5.24
N GLY A 156 -1.42 -20.12 -5.02
CA GLY A 156 -0.22 -20.92 -4.80
C GLY A 156 -0.46 -22.39 -5.13
N GLY A 157 0.58 -23.21 -5.12
CA GLY A 157 0.45 -24.65 -5.24
C GLY A 157 -0.21 -25.27 -4.00
N PRO A 158 -0.77 -26.48 -4.11
CA PRO A 158 -1.52 -27.13 -3.01
C PRO A 158 -0.72 -27.27 -1.70
N THR A 159 0.59 -27.54 -1.80
CA THR A 159 1.47 -27.75 -0.64
C THR A 159 1.67 -26.50 0.20
N PHE A 160 1.54 -25.29 -0.40
CA PHE A 160 1.60 -24.02 0.30
C PHE A 160 0.46 -23.87 1.32
N PHE A 161 -0.74 -24.35 0.99
CA PHE A 161 -1.93 -24.17 1.84
C PHE A 161 -1.95 -25.04 3.09
N SER A 162 -0.96 -25.92 3.29
CA SER A 162 -0.71 -26.60 4.57
C SER A 162 0.08 -25.74 5.59
N ASP A 163 0.45 -24.50 5.25
CA ASP A 163 1.09 -23.56 6.21
C ASP A 163 0.05 -23.11 7.25
N PRO A 164 0.30 -23.28 8.57
CA PRO A 164 -0.64 -22.90 9.63
C PRO A 164 -1.03 -21.41 9.60
N ARG A 165 -0.15 -20.52 9.11
CA ARG A 165 -0.44 -19.08 8.99
C ARG A 165 -1.55 -18.81 7.99
N VAL A 166 -1.66 -19.62 6.94
CA VAL A 166 -2.70 -19.51 5.92
C VAL A 166 -4.06 -19.88 6.50
N GLN A 167 -4.12 -20.87 7.41
CA GLN A 167 -5.36 -21.31 8.06
C GLN A 167 -6.05 -20.15 8.82
N ALA A 168 -5.28 -19.24 9.43
CA ALA A 168 -5.83 -18.07 10.14
C ALA A 168 -6.58 -17.09 9.20
N SER A 169 -6.40 -17.19 7.89
CA SER A 169 -6.99 -16.30 6.87
C SER A 169 -8.11 -16.97 6.06
N THR A 170 -8.57 -18.16 6.46
CA THR A 170 -9.59 -18.93 5.72
C THR A 170 -11.04 -18.58 6.07
N HIS A 171 -11.26 -17.77 7.07
CA HIS A 171 -12.58 -17.49 7.63
C HIS A 171 -13.33 -18.78 8.05
N GLY A 172 -12.58 -19.75 8.56
CA GLY A 172 -13.13 -21.05 8.99
C GLY A 172 -13.35 -22.07 7.86
N MET A 173 -12.99 -21.73 6.61
CA MET A 173 -13.08 -22.62 5.45
C MET A 173 -11.76 -23.39 5.23
N THR A 174 -11.73 -24.28 4.22
CA THR A 174 -10.53 -25.02 3.86
C THR A 174 -9.56 -24.14 3.09
N ALA A 175 -8.31 -24.06 3.55
CA ALA A 175 -7.25 -23.36 2.84
C ALA A 175 -6.99 -24.03 1.47
N GLY A 176 -6.87 -23.21 0.43
CA GLY A 176 -6.74 -23.68 -0.95
C GLY A 176 -8.06 -23.80 -1.72
N ASP A 177 -9.21 -23.80 -1.02
CA ASP A 177 -10.55 -23.93 -1.64
C ASP A 177 -11.38 -22.65 -1.60
N THR A 178 -10.86 -21.58 -0.98
CA THR A 178 -11.61 -20.31 -0.95
C THR A 178 -11.41 -19.52 -2.24
N ALA A 179 -12.26 -18.52 -2.47
CA ALA A 179 -12.12 -17.62 -3.60
C ALA A 179 -10.87 -16.73 -3.53
N TRP A 180 -10.31 -16.51 -2.32
CA TRP A 180 -9.16 -15.63 -2.09
C TRP A 180 -7.88 -16.34 -1.62
N LEU A 181 -7.97 -17.63 -1.30
CA LEU A 181 -6.84 -18.53 -0.99
C LEU A 181 -7.03 -19.77 -1.83
N ARG A 182 -6.55 -19.73 -3.09
CA ARG A 182 -6.83 -20.76 -4.08
C ARG A 182 -5.61 -21.58 -4.40
N ALA A 183 -5.73 -22.91 -4.22
CA ALA A 183 -4.76 -23.87 -4.73
C ALA A 183 -4.88 -23.99 -6.24
N ILE A 184 -3.74 -23.87 -6.94
CA ILE A 184 -3.67 -23.94 -8.40
C ILE A 184 -2.88 -25.17 -8.81
N THR A 185 -3.48 -25.97 -9.67
CA THR A 185 -2.90 -27.15 -10.31
C THR A 185 -3.00 -27.02 -11.84
N PRO A 186 -2.37 -27.89 -12.62
CA PRO A 186 -2.51 -27.89 -14.08
C PRO A 186 -3.97 -28.03 -14.58
N GLU A 187 -4.84 -28.66 -13.78
CA GLU A 187 -6.25 -28.91 -14.07
C GLU A 187 -7.17 -27.74 -13.64
N THR A 188 -6.64 -26.76 -12.89
CA THR A 188 -7.44 -25.63 -12.41
C THR A 188 -7.93 -24.77 -13.57
N ASP A 189 -9.23 -24.48 -13.59
CA ASP A 189 -9.78 -23.42 -14.45
C ASP A 189 -9.32 -22.06 -13.92
N ILE A 190 -8.24 -21.55 -14.51
CA ILE A 190 -7.61 -20.27 -14.11
C ILE A 190 -8.55 -19.10 -14.33
N ALA A 191 -9.37 -19.12 -15.40
CA ALA A 191 -10.29 -18.03 -15.68
C ALA A 191 -11.34 -17.91 -14.59
N LYS A 192 -11.91 -19.03 -14.15
CA LYS A 192 -12.83 -19.10 -13.04
C LYS A 192 -12.16 -18.70 -11.71
N ALA A 193 -10.96 -19.22 -11.42
CA ALA A 193 -10.25 -18.92 -10.18
C ALA A 193 -9.96 -17.41 -10.03
N VAL A 194 -9.56 -16.74 -11.13
CA VAL A 194 -9.32 -15.30 -11.14
C VAL A 194 -10.63 -14.50 -11.01
N ALA A 195 -11.71 -14.96 -11.66
CA ALA A 195 -13.03 -14.32 -11.53
C ALA A 195 -13.58 -14.45 -10.10
N ASP A 196 -13.46 -15.62 -9.48
CA ASP A 196 -13.84 -15.84 -8.08
C ASP A 196 -13.03 -14.90 -7.15
N ALA A 197 -11.71 -14.81 -7.34
CA ALA A 197 -10.85 -13.90 -6.59
C ALA A 197 -11.29 -12.43 -6.72
N LYS A 198 -11.59 -11.99 -7.95
CA LYS A 198 -12.07 -10.63 -8.21
C LYS A 198 -13.41 -10.35 -7.51
N SER A 199 -14.29 -11.34 -7.44
CA SER A 199 -15.61 -11.21 -6.80
C SER A 199 -15.54 -10.94 -5.29
N THR A 200 -14.40 -11.24 -4.65
CA THR A 200 -14.16 -10.92 -3.22
C THR A 200 -13.94 -9.43 -2.96
N GLY A 201 -13.70 -8.64 -4.01
CA GLY A 201 -13.27 -7.25 -3.93
C GLY A 201 -11.75 -7.08 -3.93
N ALA A 202 -10.98 -8.15 -4.09
CA ALA A 202 -9.54 -8.07 -4.25
C ALA A 202 -9.16 -7.24 -5.49
N THR A 203 -8.15 -6.38 -5.36
CA THR A 203 -7.67 -5.49 -6.41
C THR A 203 -6.46 -6.06 -7.17
N GLY A 204 -5.94 -7.18 -6.71
CA GLY A 204 -4.85 -7.90 -7.34
C GLY A 204 -4.79 -9.36 -6.93
N ILE A 205 -4.00 -10.13 -7.68
CA ILE A 205 -3.63 -11.50 -7.36
C ILE A 205 -2.23 -11.51 -6.78
N LYS A 206 -2.03 -12.12 -5.62
CA LYS A 206 -0.72 -12.47 -5.08
C LYS A 206 -0.36 -13.89 -5.49
N ILE A 207 0.60 -14.04 -6.38
CA ILE A 207 1.26 -15.31 -6.65
C ILE A 207 2.27 -15.56 -5.53
N TYR A 208 2.10 -16.67 -4.79
CA TYR A 208 2.87 -16.85 -3.57
C TYR A 208 3.94 -17.92 -3.66
N ALA A 209 3.57 -19.19 -3.80
CA ALA A 209 4.52 -20.31 -3.62
C ALA A 209 4.11 -21.59 -4.35
N ASP A 210 5.06 -22.49 -4.48
CA ASP A 210 4.92 -23.88 -4.95
C ASP A 210 4.22 -23.99 -6.33
N LEU A 211 4.64 -23.11 -7.27
CA LEU A 211 4.10 -23.05 -8.63
C LEU A 211 5.22 -23.12 -9.68
N PRO A 212 5.09 -23.93 -10.74
CA PRO A 212 5.98 -23.88 -11.89
C PRO A 212 5.73 -22.64 -12.75
N ALA A 213 6.75 -22.19 -13.50
CA ALA A 213 6.73 -20.98 -14.33
C ALA A 213 5.53 -20.92 -15.31
N GLY A 214 5.12 -22.07 -15.88
CA GLY A 214 3.97 -22.13 -16.79
C GLY A 214 2.65 -21.75 -16.12
N LEU A 215 2.43 -22.13 -14.86
CA LEU A 215 1.23 -21.72 -14.11
C LEU A 215 1.31 -20.25 -13.68
N VAL A 216 2.49 -19.77 -13.28
CA VAL A 216 2.72 -18.34 -12.98
C VAL A 216 2.34 -17.48 -14.19
N SER A 217 2.78 -17.86 -15.40
CA SER A 217 2.45 -17.14 -16.63
C SER A 217 0.94 -17.16 -16.94
N LYS A 218 0.27 -18.31 -16.77
CA LYS A 218 -1.18 -18.44 -17.00
C LYS A 218 -1.99 -17.55 -16.03
N ILE A 219 -1.65 -17.61 -14.73
CA ILE A 219 -2.31 -16.79 -13.70
C ILE A 219 -2.11 -15.30 -14.03
N SER A 220 -0.87 -14.88 -14.34
CA SER A 220 -0.56 -13.49 -14.62
C SER A 220 -1.31 -12.96 -15.85
N ALA A 221 -1.29 -13.71 -16.96
CA ALA A 221 -1.99 -13.33 -18.18
C ALA A 221 -3.50 -13.18 -17.95
N GLU A 222 -4.10 -14.13 -17.24
CA GLU A 222 -5.53 -14.13 -16.98
C GLU A 222 -5.95 -13.01 -16.01
N ALA A 223 -5.16 -12.77 -14.95
CA ALA A 223 -5.41 -11.66 -14.02
C ALA A 223 -5.39 -10.31 -14.75
N HIS A 224 -4.41 -10.09 -15.62
CA HIS A 224 -4.34 -8.87 -16.44
C HIS A 224 -5.54 -8.77 -17.41
N ARG A 225 -5.93 -9.87 -18.05
CA ARG A 225 -7.10 -9.90 -18.94
C ARG A 225 -8.38 -9.50 -18.20
N GLN A 226 -8.50 -9.86 -16.93
CA GLN A 226 -9.64 -9.48 -16.07
C GLN A 226 -9.45 -8.12 -15.37
N GLY A 227 -8.36 -7.38 -15.64
CA GLY A 227 -8.11 -6.03 -15.12
C GLY A 227 -7.55 -6.00 -13.69
N LEU A 228 -7.03 -7.13 -13.17
CA LEU A 228 -6.38 -7.20 -11.88
C LEU A 228 -4.86 -6.96 -11.99
N LYS A 229 -4.27 -6.37 -10.96
CA LYS A 229 -2.82 -6.35 -10.79
C LYS A 229 -2.30 -7.73 -10.38
N VAL A 230 -1.04 -8.00 -10.71
CA VAL A 230 -0.35 -9.21 -10.27
C VAL A 230 0.86 -8.84 -9.43
N TRP A 231 0.86 -9.31 -8.21
CA TRP A 231 1.94 -9.14 -7.26
C TRP A 231 2.52 -10.51 -6.93
N SER A 232 3.82 -10.62 -6.80
CA SER A 232 4.44 -11.92 -6.64
C SER A 232 5.42 -11.95 -5.48
N HIS A 233 5.47 -13.08 -4.78
CA HIS A 233 6.58 -13.41 -3.90
C HIS A 233 7.80 -13.79 -4.75
N ALA A 234 9.03 -13.48 -4.30
CA ALA A 234 10.23 -13.82 -5.07
C ALA A 234 10.59 -15.33 -5.00
N THR A 235 10.09 -16.04 -3.97
CA THR A 235 10.36 -17.49 -3.79
C THR A 235 9.14 -18.34 -4.13
N ILE A 236 8.73 -18.31 -5.40
CA ILE A 236 7.56 -19.09 -5.83
C ILE A 236 7.87 -20.60 -5.88
N PHE A 237 9.07 -20.98 -6.21
CA PHE A 237 9.59 -22.35 -6.42
C PHE A 237 8.58 -23.35 -7.01
N PRO A 238 9.01 -24.17 -7.98
CA PRO A 238 10.33 -24.12 -8.63
C PRO A 238 10.50 -22.94 -9.61
N ALA A 239 9.48 -22.09 -9.80
CA ALA A 239 9.64 -20.87 -10.58
C ALA A 239 10.63 -19.91 -9.90
N ARG A 240 11.48 -19.27 -10.72
CA ARG A 240 12.50 -18.31 -10.29
C ARG A 240 11.95 -16.90 -10.26
N PRO A 241 12.63 -15.94 -9.60
CA PRO A 241 12.30 -14.53 -9.72
C PRO A 241 12.16 -14.06 -11.17
N SER A 242 13.08 -14.48 -12.05
CA SER A 242 13.02 -14.16 -13.49
C SER A 242 11.81 -14.70 -14.22
N ASP A 243 11.26 -15.86 -13.82
CA ASP A 243 10.04 -16.40 -14.39
C ASP A 243 8.82 -15.55 -14.04
N ALA A 244 8.75 -15.04 -12.79
CA ALA A 244 7.72 -14.10 -12.37
C ALA A 244 7.79 -12.78 -13.17
N VAL A 245 8.99 -12.23 -13.35
CA VAL A 245 9.21 -11.02 -14.16
C VAL A 245 8.84 -11.28 -15.63
N ALA A 246 9.22 -12.43 -16.19
CA ALA A 246 8.85 -12.82 -17.56
C ALA A 246 7.34 -12.96 -17.74
N ALA A 247 6.63 -13.45 -16.72
CA ALA A 247 5.18 -13.53 -16.68
C ALA A 247 4.48 -12.15 -16.59
N GLY A 248 5.24 -11.06 -16.43
CA GLY A 248 4.72 -9.70 -16.41
C GLY A 248 4.11 -9.27 -15.08
N VAL A 249 4.57 -9.82 -13.94
CA VAL A 249 4.08 -9.37 -12.64
C VAL A 249 4.35 -7.87 -12.42
N ASN A 250 3.40 -7.15 -11.83
CA ASN A 250 3.52 -5.71 -11.59
C ASN A 250 4.48 -5.38 -10.45
N SER A 251 4.58 -6.23 -9.42
CA SER A 251 5.62 -6.12 -8.40
C SER A 251 6.12 -7.47 -7.93
N LEU A 252 7.41 -7.49 -7.52
CA LEU A 252 8.09 -8.63 -6.95
C LEU A 252 8.53 -8.28 -5.54
N SER A 253 8.08 -9.05 -4.54
CA SER A 253 8.28 -8.73 -3.12
C SER A 253 9.51 -9.43 -2.54
N HIS A 254 10.14 -8.76 -1.54
CA HIS A 254 11.21 -9.30 -0.70
C HIS A 254 12.57 -9.35 -1.38
N SER A 255 13.29 -8.23 -1.33
CA SER A 255 14.60 -8.06 -2.00
C SER A 255 15.62 -9.12 -1.60
N ALA A 256 15.65 -9.55 -0.33
CA ALA A 256 16.55 -10.62 0.13
C ALA A 256 16.40 -11.90 -0.68
N TYR A 257 15.21 -12.23 -1.14
CA TYR A 257 14.95 -13.47 -1.85
C TYR A 257 15.30 -13.44 -3.35
N LEU A 258 15.72 -12.30 -3.88
CA LEU A 258 16.27 -12.24 -5.24
C LEU A 258 17.56 -13.06 -5.39
N VAL A 259 18.23 -13.41 -4.28
CA VAL A 259 19.37 -14.33 -4.25
C VAL A 259 19.10 -15.64 -4.97
N TRP A 260 17.86 -16.12 -4.94
CA TRP A 260 17.44 -17.37 -5.59
C TRP A 260 17.53 -17.33 -7.12
N GLU A 261 17.72 -16.18 -7.73
CA GLU A 261 18.04 -16.06 -9.15
C GLU A 261 19.45 -16.57 -9.48
N GLY A 262 20.40 -16.33 -8.60
CA GLY A 262 21.82 -16.67 -8.84
C GLY A 262 22.22 -18.09 -8.47
N VAL A 263 21.35 -18.87 -7.83
CA VAL A 263 21.67 -20.25 -7.44
C VAL A 263 21.54 -21.23 -8.61
N GLY A 264 22.33 -22.30 -8.62
CA GLY A 264 22.26 -23.34 -9.66
C GLY A 264 20.90 -24.06 -9.68
N ARG A 265 20.41 -24.48 -8.51
CA ARG A 265 19.10 -25.12 -8.34
C ARG A 265 18.29 -24.43 -7.25
N VAL A 266 17.07 -24.07 -7.56
CA VAL A 266 16.09 -23.59 -6.55
C VAL A 266 15.48 -24.78 -5.81
N PRO A 267 15.00 -24.57 -4.57
CA PRO A 267 14.25 -25.59 -3.83
C PRO A 267 12.95 -25.99 -4.54
N ASP A 268 12.48 -27.19 -4.23
CA ASP A 268 11.19 -27.65 -4.73
C ASP A 268 10.00 -27.11 -3.90
N SER A 269 10.27 -26.51 -2.73
CA SER A 269 9.25 -25.97 -1.84
C SER A 269 9.66 -24.64 -1.23
N TYR A 270 8.69 -23.72 -1.13
CA TYR A 270 8.75 -22.46 -0.42
C TYR A 270 9.26 -22.57 1.04
N ARG A 271 9.08 -23.73 1.68
CA ARG A 271 9.55 -23.95 3.07
C ARG A 271 11.06 -23.80 3.21
N ALA A 272 11.81 -24.03 2.15
CA ALA A 272 13.26 -23.91 2.13
C ALA A 272 13.77 -22.48 1.80
N ARG A 273 12.90 -21.50 1.63
CA ARG A 273 13.24 -20.14 1.16
C ARG A 273 14.30 -19.41 1.98
N LEU A 274 14.40 -19.71 3.27
CA LEU A 274 15.35 -19.06 4.18
C LEU A 274 16.77 -19.67 4.11
N GLY A 275 16.94 -20.81 3.43
CA GLY A 275 18.20 -21.53 3.37
C GLY A 275 19.15 -21.08 2.25
N ALA A 276 18.95 -19.90 1.65
CA ALA A 276 19.80 -19.38 0.60
C ALA A 276 21.25 -19.19 1.08
N ASP A 277 22.17 -19.44 0.19
CA ASP A 277 23.59 -19.14 0.35
C ASP A 277 23.91 -17.79 -0.28
N TYR A 278 23.88 -16.74 0.54
CA TYR A 278 24.12 -15.35 0.12
C TYR A 278 25.59 -15.10 -0.23
N GLU A 279 26.52 -15.91 0.31
CA GLU A 279 27.95 -15.77 0.03
C GLU A 279 28.28 -16.22 -1.41
N SER A 280 27.61 -17.28 -1.88
CA SER A 280 27.81 -17.82 -3.22
C SER A 280 27.20 -16.98 -4.34
N VAL A 281 26.33 -15.99 -4.02
CA VAL A 281 25.62 -15.18 -5.01
C VAL A 281 25.92 -13.68 -4.79
N PRO A 282 27.01 -13.15 -5.36
CA PRO A 282 27.28 -11.72 -5.30
C PRO A 282 26.18 -10.90 -5.95
N VAL A 283 25.81 -9.76 -5.34
CA VAL A 283 24.76 -8.86 -5.86
C VAL A 283 25.08 -8.35 -7.28
N ARG A 284 26.37 -8.25 -7.62
CA ARG A 284 26.82 -7.80 -8.96
C ARG A 284 27.07 -8.96 -9.93
N SER A 285 26.64 -10.18 -9.61
CA SER A 285 26.71 -11.30 -10.54
C SER A 285 25.87 -11.05 -11.79
N ASP A 286 26.20 -11.76 -12.89
CA ASP A 286 25.46 -11.63 -14.17
C ASP A 286 23.99 -12.01 -14.00
N ALA A 287 23.66 -13.04 -13.21
CA ALA A 287 22.30 -13.48 -12.97
C ALA A 287 21.44 -12.38 -12.30
N ILE A 288 21.95 -11.77 -11.22
CA ILE A 288 21.24 -10.68 -10.53
C ILE A 288 21.16 -9.44 -11.41
N THR A 289 22.23 -9.09 -12.11
CA THR A 289 22.25 -7.94 -13.02
C THR A 289 21.23 -8.13 -14.16
N ALA A 290 21.15 -9.32 -14.76
CA ALA A 290 20.18 -9.66 -15.81
C ALA A 290 18.73 -9.61 -15.28
N LEU A 291 18.47 -10.12 -14.06
CA LEU A 291 17.16 -10.03 -13.41
C LEU A 291 16.74 -8.56 -13.25
N LEU A 292 17.60 -7.72 -12.66
CA LEU A 292 17.29 -6.31 -12.43
C LEU A 292 17.09 -5.54 -13.75
N ALA A 293 17.89 -5.82 -14.79
CA ALA A 293 17.70 -5.25 -16.11
C ALA A 293 16.33 -5.62 -16.70
N ARG A 294 15.93 -6.89 -16.57
CA ARG A 294 14.61 -7.37 -17.03
C ARG A 294 13.47 -6.73 -16.21
N MET A 295 13.61 -6.59 -14.90
CA MET A 295 12.64 -5.87 -14.07
C MET A 295 12.42 -4.44 -14.55
N LYS A 296 13.51 -3.73 -14.86
CA LYS A 296 13.44 -2.38 -15.44
C LYS A 296 12.71 -2.38 -16.78
N GLU A 297 13.11 -3.26 -17.71
CA GLU A 297 12.50 -3.40 -19.04
C GLU A 297 11.00 -3.66 -18.97
N LYS A 298 10.57 -4.59 -18.09
CA LYS A 298 9.18 -4.98 -17.92
C LYS A 298 8.38 -4.01 -17.04
N GLY A 299 9.04 -3.05 -16.39
CA GLY A 299 8.41 -2.15 -15.45
C GLY A 299 7.98 -2.83 -14.13
N THR A 300 8.53 -4.00 -13.82
CA THR A 300 8.26 -4.70 -12.56
C THR A 300 8.86 -3.93 -11.39
N ILE A 301 8.03 -3.57 -10.42
CA ILE A 301 8.44 -2.82 -9.22
C ILE A 301 9.01 -3.78 -8.19
N LEU A 302 10.16 -3.44 -7.61
CA LEU A 302 10.69 -4.14 -6.43
C LEU A 302 9.99 -3.62 -5.18
N ASP A 303 9.26 -4.49 -4.49
CA ASP A 303 8.70 -4.25 -3.17
C ASP A 303 9.71 -4.79 -2.13
N ALA A 304 10.58 -3.90 -1.63
CA ALA A 304 11.83 -4.31 -1.00
C ALA A 304 11.65 -4.99 0.36
N THR A 305 10.74 -4.51 1.20
CA THR A 305 10.44 -5.01 2.56
C THR A 305 11.69 -5.16 3.46
N LEU A 306 12.54 -4.15 3.45
CA LEU A 306 13.81 -4.16 4.20
C LEU A 306 13.59 -4.23 5.71
N TYR A 307 12.50 -3.59 6.19
CA TYR A 307 12.17 -3.56 7.61
C TYR A 307 12.08 -4.96 8.21
N VAL A 308 11.30 -5.87 7.59
CA VAL A 308 11.08 -7.20 8.14
C VAL A 308 12.38 -8.01 8.23
N PHE A 309 13.25 -7.92 7.22
CA PHE A 309 14.56 -8.59 7.25
C PHE A 309 15.50 -7.97 8.27
N ASN A 310 15.55 -6.63 8.32
CA ASN A 310 16.37 -5.92 9.30
C ASN A 310 15.95 -6.26 10.75
N ASN A 311 14.67 -6.50 10.97
CA ASN A 311 14.16 -6.88 12.30
C ASN A 311 14.63 -8.27 12.73
N PHE A 312 15.00 -9.17 11.81
CA PHE A 312 15.59 -10.46 12.16
C PHE A 312 16.93 -10.32 12.88
N THR A 313 17.69 -9.23 12.64
CA THR A 313 18.95 -8.98 13.38
C THR A 313 18.72 -8.66 14.86
N ARG A 314 17.50 -8.28 15.24
CA ARG A 314 17.11 -7.93 16.61
C ARG A 314 16.40 -9.09 17.33
N ALA A 315 16.05 -10.13 16.59
CA ALA A 315 15.40 -11.32 17.19
C ALA A 315 16.39 -12.07 18.09
N PRO A 316 15.96 -12.58 19.25
CA PRO A 316 16.83 -13.32 20.14
C PRO A 316 17.39 -14.60 19.50
N HIS A 317 16.66 -15.15 18.53
CA HIS A 317 17.09 -16.29 17.71
C HIS A 317 16.80 -16.00 16.25
N PRO A 318 17.73 -16.40 15.34
CA PRO A 318 17.49 -16.28 13.90
C PRO A 318 16.27 -17.13 13.50
N PRO A 319 15.53 -16.72 12.45
CA PRO A 319 14.49 -17.56 11.90
C PRO A 319 15.04 -18.95 11.50
N PRO A 320 14.33 -20.04 11.77
CA PRO A 320 14.78 -21.38 11.41
C PRO A 320 15.12 -21.48 9.91
N GLY A 321 16.28 -22.04 9.59
CA GLY A 321 16.77 -22.19 8.21
C GLY A 321 17.66 -21.06 7.69
N VAL A 322 17.72 -19.91 8.36
CA VAL A 322 18.65 -18.82 7.99
C VAL A 322 20.07 -19.20 8.45
N ARG A 323 21.03 -19.22 7.51
CA ARG A 323 22.45 -19.55 7.80
C ARG A 323 23.15 -18.38 8.47
N ASP A 324 23.03 -17.19 7.89
CA ASP A 324 23.58 -15.94 8.40
C ASP A 324 22.60 -14.79 8.17
N VAL A 325 21.98 -14.32 9.27
CA VAL A 325 21.03 -13.21 9.23
C VAL A 325 21.68 -11.90 8.81
N LYS A 326 22.91 -11.63 9.28
CA LYS A 326 23.59 -10.38 8.98
C LYS A 326 23.95 -10.29 7.49
N LEU A 327 24.44 -11.40 6.93
CA LEU A 327 24.75 -11.49 5.52
C LEU A 327 23.47 -11.35 4.65
N MET A 328 22.39 -12.06 4.99
CA MET A 328 21.09 -11.93 4.31
C MET A 328 20.61 -10.47 4.29
N VAL A 329 20.69 -9.80 5.43
CA VAL A 329 20.20 -8.41 5.56
C VAL A 329 21.11 -7.45 4.79
N SER A 330 22.44 -7.58 4.90
CA SER A 330 23.36 -6.72 4.14
C SER A 330 23.21 -6.92 2.63
N TRP A 331 23.02 -8.16 2.19
CA TRP A 331 22.76 -8.49 0.79
C TRP A 331 21.46 -7.86 0.30
N SER A 332 20.40 -7.88 1.13
CA SER A 332 19.12 -7.25 0.78
C SER A 332 19.24 -5.74 0.60
N PHE A 333 20.05 -5.06 1.40
CA PHE A 333 20.36 -3.65 1.24
C PHE A 333 21.12 -3.37 -0.05
N GLU A 334 22.18 -4.17 -0.31
CA GLU A 334 23.02 -4.00 -1.48
C GLU A 334 22.22 -4.22 -2.78
N VAL A 335 21.41 -5.28 -2.88
CA VAL A 335 20.62 -5.54 -4.09
C VAL A 335 19.53 -4.47 -4.30
N THR A 336 18.96 -3.92 -3.23
CA THR A 336 17.99 -2.82 -3.33
C THR A 336 18.66 -1.54 -3.82
N GLY A 337 19.87 -1.23 -3.33
CA GLY A 337 20.69 -0.14 -3.85
C GLY A 337 21.09 -0.36 -5.32
N ARG A 338 21.45 -1.59 -5.68
CA ARG A 338 21.76 -1.95 -7.07
C ARG A 338 20.55 -1.84 -7.99
N ALA A 339 19.36 -2.22 -7.52
CA ALA A 339 18.10 -2.02 -8.26
C ALA A 339 17.86 -0.53 -8.58
N ARG A 340 18.04 0.34 -7.57
CA ARG A 340 18.01 1.80 -7.75
C ARG A 340 19.03 2.28 -8.78
N GLU A 341 20.31 1.89 -8.66
CA GLU A 341 21.38 2.28 -9.61
C GLU A 341 21.02 1.92 -11.06
N LEU A 342 20.42 0.77 -11.28
CA LEU A 342 19.99 0.30 -12.60
C LEU A 342 18.65 0.90 -13.08
N GLY A 343 17.98 1.68 -12.23
CA GLY A 343 16.71 2.34 -12.55
C GLY A 343 15.48 1.44 -12.44
N VAL A 344 15.55 0.36 -11.65
CA VAL A 344 14.37 -0.40 -11.23
C VAL A 344 13.59 0.44 -10.23
N LYS A 345 12.28 0.57 -10.42
CA LYS A 345 11.42 1.23 -9.45
C LYS A 345 11.32 0.41 -8.17
N VAL A 346 11.48 1.06 -7.02
CA VAL A 346 11.38 0.44 -5.70
C VAL A 346 10.20 1.06 -4.96
N ALA A 347 9.29 0.23 -4.47
CA ALA A 347 8.22 0.63 -3.56
C ALA A 347 8.62 0.34 -2.11
N ALA A 348 8.23 1.24 -1.22
CA ALA A 348 8.38 1.02 0.21
C ALA A 348 7.23 0.16 0.74
N GLY A 349 7.57 -0.96 1.38
CA GLY A 349 6.64 -1.88 2.02
C GLY A 349 7.31 -2.49 3.25
N THR A 350 6.55 -2.76 4.30
CA THR A 350 7.14 -3.13 5.59
C THR A 350 7.00 -4.59 5.97
N ASP A 351 6.05 -5.29 5.34
CA ASP A 351 5.56 -6.62 5.77
C ASP A 351 5.00 -6.61 7.21
N SER A 352 4.82 -5.42 7.80
CA SER A 352 4.27 -5.21 9.15
C SER A 352 4.07 -3.72 9.45
N VAL A 353 2.84 -3.29 9.70
CA VAL A 353 2.51 -1.88 10.06
C VAL A 353 3.25 -1.41 11.31
N GLY A 354 3.48 -2.31 12.25
CA GLY A 354 3.97 -2.01 13.59
C GLY A 354 2.85 -2.00 14.63
N ALA A 355 3.22 -1.78 15.90
CA ALA A 355 2.29 -1.76 17.01
C ALA A 355 2.12 -0.34 17.58
N PRO A 356 0.88 0.07 17.92
CA PRO A 356 0.64 1.32 18.63
C PRO A 356 1.37 1.34 19.98
N GLY A 357 1.96 2.48 20.31
CA GLY A 357 2.64 2.72 21.59
C GLY A 357 2.86 4.22 21.79
N ARG A 358 3.28 4.60 23.01
CA ARG A 358 3.67 5.97 23.30
C ARG A 358 4.86 6.33 22.40
N ASP A 359 4.78 7.42 21.69
CA ASP A 359 5.82 7.93 20.76
C ASP A 359 6.19 6.96 19.60
N ALA A 360 5.47 5.84 19.46
CA ALA A 360 5.70 4.91 18.37
C ALA A 360 5.32 5.53 17.02
N MET A 361 6.04 5.11 15.97
CA MET A 361 5.74 5.43 14.58
C MET A 361 5.57 4.14 13.79
N PRO A 362 4.73 4.13 12.74
CA PRO A 362 4.65 3.00 11.83
C PRO A 362 6.00 2.60 11.26
N ASN A 363 6.18 1.31 11.04
CA ASN A 363 7.43 0.74 10.55
C ASN A 363 7.88 1.30 9.19
N LEU A 364 6.95 1.88 8.43
CA LEU A 364 7.25 2.52 7.14
C LEU A 364 8.31 3.63 7.27
N HIS A 365 8.33 4.37 8.37
CA HIS A 365 9.38 5.38 8.58
C HIS A 365 10.77 4.75 8.73
N THR A 366 10.86 3.57 9.36
CA THR A 366 12.11 2.80 9.41
C THR A 366 12.49 2.25 8.03
N GLU A 367 11.51 1.77 7.25
CA GLU A 367 11.76 1.34 5.86
C GLU A 367 12.37 2.49 5.03
N LEU A 368 11.80 3.71 5.13
CA LEU A 368 12.35 4.89 4.46
C LEU A 368 13.76 5.23 4.92
N GLU A 369 14.02 5.14 6.23
CA GLU A 369 15.36 5.37 6.78
C GLU A 369 16.37 4.33 6.26
N LEU A 370 15.98 3.06 6.15
CA LEU A 370 16.83 2.00 5.59
C LEU A 370 17.13 2.23 4.10
N LEU A 371 16.14 2.64 3.31
CA LEU A 371 16.35 3.01 1.90
C LEU A 371 17.43 4.09 1.77
N VAL A 372 17.39 5.12 2.62
CA VAL A 372 18.36 6.22 2.56
C VAL A 372 19.72 5.80 3.13
N THR A 373 19.74 5.24 4.34
CA THR A 373 21.01 5.01 5.06
C THR A 373 21.76 3.77 4.63
N LYS A 374 21.06 2.78 4.01
CA LYS A 374 21.63 1.47 3.64
C LYS A 374 21.64 1.21 2.15
N CYS A 375 20.69 1.76 1.39
CA CYS A 375 20.53 1.47 -0.04
C CYS A 375 20.92 2.65 -0.95
N GLY A 376 21.41 3.77 -0.38
CA GLY A 376 21.91 4.92 -1.14
C GLY A 376 20.82 5.79 -1.79
N PHE A 377 19.57 5.66 -1.38
CA PHE A 377 18.50 6.56 -1.84
C PHE A 377 18.70 7.97 -1.27
N THR A 378 18.38 8.98 -2.04
CA THR A 378 18.15 10.31 -1.48
C THR A 378 16.83 10.32 -0.70
N PRO A 379 16.66 11.24 0.26
CA PRO A 379 15.38 11.36 0.98
C PRO A 379 14.17 11.55 0.04
N LEU A 380 14.30 12.30 -1.05
CA LEU A 380 13.23 12.52 -2.02
C LEU A 380 12.90 11.25 -2.81
N GLU A 381 13.89 10.43 -3.17
CA GLU A 381 13.66 9.12 -3.78
C GLU A 381 12.94 8.18 -2.83
N ALA A 382 13.29 8.17 -1.53
CA ALA A 382 12.61 7.36 -0.53
C ALA A 382 11.15 7.80 -0.35
N ILE A 383 10.87 9.11 -0.32
CA ILE A 383 9.49 9.63 -0.33
C ILE A 383 8.74 9.17 -1.59
N THR A 384 9.39 9.23 -2.76
CA THR A 384 8.79 8.75 -4.02
C THR A 384 8.48 7.24 -3.94
N ALA A 385 9.33 6.43 -3.31
CA ALA A 385 9.11 5.00 -3.10
C ALA A 385 7.83 4.72 -2.27
N ALA A 386 7.58 5.53 -1.24
CA ALA A 386 6.40 5.41 -0.38
C ALA A 386 5.20 6.26 -0.84
N THR A 387 5.23 6.83 -2.02
CA THR A 387 4.13 7.67 -2.54
C THR A 387 3.79 7.29 -3.99
N ARG A 388 4.42 7.91 -4.98
CA ARG A 388 4.15 7.66 -6.40
C ARG A 388 4.39 6.19 -6.78
N THR A 389 5.52 5.61 -6.38
CA THR A 389 5.82 4.22 -6.75
C THR A 389 4.87 3.24 -6.05
N GLY A 390 4.47 3.50 -4.79
CA GLY A 390 3.41 2.75 -4.12
C GLY A 390 2.08 2.82 -4.87
N ALA A 391 1.68 4.02 -5.35
CA ALA A 391 0.47 4.19 -6.16
C ALA A 391 0.58 3.47 -7.53
N GLU A 392 1.76 3.45 -8.16
CA GLU A 392 2.00 2.68 -9.39
C GLU A 392 1.85 1.17 -9.15
N ALA A 393 2.38 0.65 -8.03
CA ALA A 393 2.24 -0.76 -7.66
C ALA A 393 0.79 -1.18 -7.46
N LEU A 394 -0.05 -0.26 -7.00
CA LEU A 394 -1.50 -0.44 -6.83
C LEU A 394 -2.29 -0.18 -8.13
N GLY A 395 -1.74 0.56 -9.08
CA GLY A 395 -2.44 1.00 -10.29
C GLY A 395 -3.42 2.15 -10.06
N VAL A 396 -3.12 3.04 -9.10
CA VAL A 396 -4.01 4.14 -8.66
C VAL A 396 -3.36 5.52 -8.81
N THR A 397 -2.40 5.66 -9.71
CA THR A 397 -1.65 6.90 -9.94
C THR A 397 -2.50 8.08 -10.37
N ASP A 398 -3.65 7.84 -11.00
CA ASP A 398 -4.55 8.91 -11.42
C ASP A 398 -5.17 9.65 -10.22
N SER A 399 -5.28 8.96 -9.08
CA SER A 399 -5.93 9.49 -7.88
C SER A 399 -4.97 9.81 -6.75
N TYR A 400 -3.85 9.07 -6.61
CA TYR A 400 -2.99 9.13 -5.42
C TYR A 400 -1.50 9.19 -5.76
N GLY A 401 -0.67 9.33 -4.73
CA GLY A 401 0.78 9.19 -4.79
C GLY A 401 1.54 10.47 -5.15
N THR A 402 0.87 11.52 -5.59
CA THR A 402 1.51 12.84 -5.83
C THR A 402 0.57 13.97 -5.48
N ILE A 403 1.13 15.14 -5.13
CA ILE A 403 0.38 16.38 -4.94
C ILE A 403 0.22 17.03 -6.32
N ALA A 404 -0.95 16.88 -6.92
CA ALA A 404 -1.27 17.44 -8.23
C ALA A 404 -2.76 17.81 -8.30
N ARG A 405 -3.09 18.80 -9.12
CA ARG A 405 -4.47 19.23 -9.36
C ARG A 405 -5.33 18.04 -9.83
N GLY A 406 -6.53 17.92 -9.27
CA GLY A 406 -7.51 16.89 -9.58
C GLY A 406 -7.34 15.58 -8.80
N LYS A 407 -6.19 15.37 -8.15
CA LYS A 407 -5.97 14.20 -7.31
C LYS A 407 -6.65 14.32 -5.96
N VAL A 408 -6.89 13.20 -5.33
CA VAL A 408 -7.41 13.14 -3.96
C VAL A 408 -6.41 13.80 -3.02
N ALA A 409 -6.90 14.65 -2.14
CA ALA A 409 -6.09 15.37 -1.16
C ALA A 409 -5.72 14.45 0.01
N ASP A 410 -4.80 13.53 -0.27
CA ASP A 410 -4.10 12.69 0.70
C ASP A 410 -2.68 13.22 0.86
N MET A 411 -2.41 13.83 2.02
CA MET A 411 -1.15 14.55 2.27
C MET A 411 -0.73 14.43 3.72
N VAL A 412 0.56 14.66 3.98
CA VAL A 412 1.12 14.77 5.33
C VAL A 412 1.81 16.11 5.47
N VAL A 413 1.46 16.85 6.51
CA VAL A 413 2.11 18.12 6.89
C VAL A 413 3.15 17.86 7.95
N LEU A 414 4.38 18.27 7.70
CA LEU A 414 5.56 18.03 8.52
C LEU A 414 6.13 19.34 9.04
N SER A 415 6.62 19.34 10.29
CA SER A 415 7.26 20.52 10.91
C SER A 415 8.75 20.63 10.62
N ALA A 416 9.36 19.69 9.89
CA ALA A 416 10.75 19.72 9.52
C ALA A 416 10.96 19.17 8.10
N ASP A 417 12.06 19.58 7.45
CA ASP A 417 12.38 19.24 6.06
C ASP A 417 12.75 17.77 5.87
N PRO A 418 11.87 16.94 5.26
CA PRO A 418 12.16 15.53 5.01
C PRO A 418 13.14 15.33 3.85
N GLY A 419 13.36 16.34 3.02
CA GLY A 419 14.36 16.30 1.94
C GLY A 419 15.79 16.46 2.46
N LYS A 420 15.98 17.07 3.64
CA LYS A 420 17.28 17.15 4.32
C LYS A 420 17.57 15.93 5.19
N ASP A 421 16.55 15.41 5.85
CA ASP A 421 16.66 14.24 6.71
C ASP A 421 15.36 13.43 6.62
N ILE A 422 15.42 12.21 6.12
CA ILE A 422 14.26 11.34 5.94
C ILE A 422 13.52 11.06 7.27
N ARG A 423 14.23 11.10 8.42
CA ARG A 423 13.64 10.92 9.75
C ARG A 423 12.61 12.02 10.08
N ASN A 424 12.67 13.15 9.39
CA ASN A 424 11.70 14.22 9.54
C ASN A 424 10.29 13.84 9.00
N THR A 425 10.15 12.76 8.28
CA THR A 425 8.82 12.19 7.95
C THR A 425 8.02 11.80 9.20
N THR A 426 8.68 11.63 10.35
CA THR A 426 8.03 11.39 11.66
C THR A 426 7.53 12.67 12.34
N LYS A 427 7.93 13.84 11.89
CA LYS A 427 7.57 15.15 12.47
C LYS A 427 6.21 15.65 11.96
N ILE A 428 5.20 14.79 12.11
CA ILE A 428 3.85 14.99 11.57
C ILE A 428 3.06 15.96 12.44
N VAL A 429 2.45 16.96 11.80
CA VAL A 429 1.53 17.93 12.42
C VAL A 429 0.08 17.59 12.07
N TYR A 430 -0.16 17.38 10.77
CA TYR A 430 -1.46 16.95 10.25
C TYR A 430 -1.29 15.82 9.25
N VAL A 431 -2.27 14.93 9.26
CA VAL A 431 -2.51 13.99 8.16
C VAL A 431 -3.81 14.41 7.49
N ILE A 432 -3.79 14.54 6.18
CA ILE A 432 -4.94 14.89 5.37
C ILE A 432 -5.33 13.65 4.58
N LYS A 433 -6.55 13.18 4.78
CA LYS A 433 -7.11 12.03 4.03
C LYS A 433 -8.44 12.45 3.41
N GLY A 434 -8.55 12.35 2.09
CA GLY A 434 -9.75 12.76 1.36
C GLY A 434 -10.14 14.20 1.66
N GLY A 435 -9.15 15.10 1.73
CA GLY A 435 -9.33 16.52 2.03
C GLY A 435 -9.58 16.85 3.51
N ARG A 436 -9.73 15.86 4.38
CA ARG A 436 -10.00 16.08 5.81
C ARG A 436 -8.73 16.06 6.63
N LEU A 437 -8.55 17.10 7.46
CA LEU A 437 -7.39 17.26 8.32
C LEU A 437 -7.57 16.50 9.63
N HIS A 438 -6.58 15.68 9.96
CA HIS A 438 -6.47 14.97 11.23
C HIS A 438 -5.21 15.44 11.95
N LYS A 439 -5.38 16.07 13.12
CA LYS A 439 -4.25 16.46 13.96
C LYS A 439 -3.69 15.22 14.65
N ARG A 440 -2.37 15.08 14.64
CA ARG A 440 -1.72 14.06 15.47
C ARG A 440 -1.80 14.49 16.94
N PRO A 441 -2.19 13.57 17.86
CA PRO A 441 -2.22 13.86 19.30
C PRO A 441 -0.86 14.25 19.88
#